data_48b078ed9dfc608f6acaa36a08de73a8
#
_entry.id   48b078ed9dfc608f6acaa36a08de73a8
#
_cell.length_a   1.000
_cell.length_b   1.000
_cell.length_c   1.000
_cell.angle_alpha   90.00
_cell.angle_beta   90.00
_cell.angle_gamma   90.00
#
_symmetry.space_group_name_H-M   'P 1'
#
loop_
_entity.id
_entity.type
_entity.pdbx_description
1 polymer ?
#
loop_
_entity_poly.entity_id
_entity_poly.type
_entity_poly.pdbx_seq_one_letter_code
_entity_poly.pdbx_strand_id
1 'polypeptide(L)'
;MTDQVVVTGAGRGLGEAMARRAAADGYRVVVAELNQEWGERTAERIQQDGGRAEFMPLDVADPASVAALADRLAVTGPVYGLVNNAALANGVGGKEFQDIDVETWDRLMAVNARGPWLVAKHLLPLMTGPGRIVNIASDAALHGSPRLAHYIASKGAVISLTRAMARELGERGITVNALAPGLTEVEATESVPPERHALYAERRAISRPQQPDDLTGLVSFLLGAESRYLTGQVIAVNGGFTMH
;
A
#
# COMPACT_ATOMS: atom_id res chain seq x y z
N MET A 1 16.15 18.71 7.86
CA MET A 1 14.98 18.02 8.49
C MET A 1 14.87 16.66 7.82
N THR A 2 14.51 15.64 8.56
CA THR A 2 14.37 14.28 7.97
C THR A 2 13.01 14.17 7.31
N ASP A 3 12.98 13.72 6.07
CA ASP A 3 11.76 13.53 5.31
C ASP A 3 10.80 12.56 6.00
N GLN A 4 9.50 12.93 6.08
CA GLN A 4 8.48 12.14 6.75
C GLN A 4 7.69 11.31 5.72
N VAL A 5 7.56 10.01 5.97
CA VAL A 5 6.81 9.06 5.14
C VAL A 5 5.67 8.47 5.96
N VAL A 6 4.47 8.50 5.41
CA VAL A 6 3.28 7.87 5.97
C VAL A 6 3.06 6.52 5.29
N VAL A 7 2.93 5.45 6.07
CA VAL A 7 2.58 4.10 5.57
C VAL A 7 1.26 3.68 6.18
N THR A 8 0.23 3.47 5.35
CA THR A 8 -1.10 3.05 5.83
C THR A 8 -1.19 1.53 5.94
N GLY A 9 -1.89 1.03 6.96
CA GLY A 9 -1.97 -0.41 7.24
C GLY A 9 -0.60 -0.99 7.60
N ALA A 10 0.20 -0.23 8.36
CA ALA A 10 1.60 -0.54 8.63
C ALA A 10 1.81 -1.40 9.91
N GLY A 11 0.74 -1.92 10.51
CA GLY A 11 0.83 -2.68 11.77
C GLY A 11 1.31 -4.12 11.59
N ARG A 12 1.29 -4.69 10.38
CA ARG A 12 1.73 -6.05 10.09
C ARG A 12 2.00 -6.29 8.61
N GLY A 13 2.53 -7.46 8.26
CA GLY A 13 2.68 -7.97 6.90
C GLY A 13 3.47 -7.04 6.00
N LEU A 14 2.93 -6.78 4.78
CA LEU A 14 3.60 -5.90 3.81
C LEU A 14 3.79 -4.48 4.32
N GLY A 15 2.78 -3.95 5.02
CA GLY A 15 2.85 -2.58 5.57
C GLY A 15 3.95 -2.41 6.61
N GLU A 16 4.09 -3.36 7.53
CA GLU A 16 5.18 -3.37 8.51
C GLU A 16 6.55 -3.47 7.81
N ALA A 17 6.70 -4.39 6.85
CA ALA A 17 7.95 -4.56 6.12
C ALA A 17 8.37 -3.28 5.36
N MET A 18 7.40 -2.61 4.69
CA MET A 18 7.64 -1.34 3.99
C MET A 18 7.95 -0.19 4.96
N ALA A 19 7.28 -0.12 6.11
CA ALA A 19 7.53 0.88 7.15
C ALA A 19 8.94 0.73 7.73
N ARG A 20 9.34 -0.50 8.09
CA ARG A 20 10.69 -0.80 8.59
C ARG A 20 11.76 -0.47 7.55
N ARG A 21 11.52 -0.80 6.28
CA ARG A 21 12.45 -0.47 5.20
C ARG A 21 12.59 1.04 5.03
N ALA A 22 11.51 1.79 5.00
CA ALA A 22 11.56 3.25 4.90
C ALA A 22 12.32 3.88 6.09
N ALA A 23 12.17 3.35 7.29
CA ALA A 23 12.93 3.79 8.46
C ALA A 23 14.43 3.48 8.33
N ALA A 24 14.79 2.29 7.81
CA ALA A 24 16.17 1.91 7.54
C ALA A 24 16.83 2.78 6.45
N ASP A 25 16.04 3.27 5.49
CA ASP A 25 16.49 4.23 4.47
C ASP A 25 16.64 5.67 5.04
N GLY A 26 16.34 5.88 6.34
CA GLY A 26 16.55 7.15 7.05
C GLY A 26 15.33 8.05 7.15
N TYR A 27 14.17 7.66 6.64
CA TYR A 27 12.93 8.43 6.78
C TYR A 27 12.40 8.42 8.23
N ARG A 28 11.68 9.48 8.62
CA ARG A 28 10.78 9.41 9.77
C ARG A 28 9.48 8.78 9.32
N VAL A 29 9.10 7.65 9.92
CA VAL A 29 7.93 6.88 9.49
C VAL A 29 6.74 7.13 10.40
N VAL A 30 5.61 7.46 9.80
CA VAL A 30 4.30 7.41 10.45
C VAL A 30 3.66 6.06 10.15
N VAL A 31 3.57 5.23 11.18
CA VAL A 31 2.87 3.94 11.18
C VAL A 31 1.39 4.22 11.35
N ALA A 32 0.67 4.42 10.23
CA ALA A 32 -0.75 4.73 10.24
C ALA A 32 -1.57 3.42 10.17
N GLU A 33 -2.22 3.04 11.27
CA GLU A 33 -2.84 1.72 11.43
C GLU A 33 -4.16 1.83 12.21
N LEU A 34 -5.14 0.99 11.86
CA LEU A 34 -6.43 0.91 12.54
C LEU A 34 -6.31 0.18 13.89
N ASN A 35 -5.55 -0.89 13.93
CA ASN A 35 -5.31 -1.66 15.15
C ASN A 35 -4.16 -1.03 15.93
N GLN A 36 -4.49 -0.47 17.09
CA GLN A 36 -3.54 0.24 17.94
C GLN A 36 -2.37 -0.64 18.37
N GLU A 37 -2.62 -1.84 18.86
CA GLU A 37 -1.58 -2.76 19.34
C GLU A 37 -0.57 -3.10 18.25
N TRP A 38 -1.05 -3.36 17.02
CA TRP A 38 -0.16 -3.67 15.90
C TRP A 38 0.65 -2.45 15.47
N GLY A 39 0.01 -1.28 15.43
CA GLY A 39 0.67 -0.04 15.05
C GLY A 39 1.76 0.37 16.04
N GLU A 40 1.46 0.34 17.34
CA GLU A 40 2.42 0.63 18.41
C GLU A 40 3.61 -0.35 18.36
N ARG A 41 3.34 -1.66 18.25
CA ARG A 41 4.37 -2.68 18.14
C ARG A 41 5.31 -2.45 16.94
N THR A 42 4.78 -2.09 15.79
CA THR A 42 5.60 -1.79 14.61
C THR A 42 6.45 -0.55 14.83
N ALA A 43 5.89 0.51 15.40
CA ALA A 43 6.65 1.72 15.72
C ALA A 43 7.78 1.44 16.74
N GLU A 44 7.50 0.67 17.78
CA GLU A 44 8.50 0.25 18.78
C GLU A 44 9.62 -0.58 18.14
N ARG A 45 9.31 -1.54 17.27
CA ARG A 45 10.31 -2.34 16.55
C ARG A 45 11.23 -1.47 15.71
N ILE A 46 10.66 -0.50 14.97
CA ILE A 46 11.46 0.45 14.18
C ILE A 46 12.40 1.25 15.09
N GLN A 47 11.91 1.71 16.24
CA GLN A 47 12.72 2.47 17.21
C GLN A 47 13.83 1.61 17.83
N GLN A 48 13.54 0.35 18.17
CA GLN A 48 14.52 -0.62 18.66
C GLN A 48 15.62 -0.92 17.63
N ASP A 49 15.28 -0.92 16.34
CA ASP A 49 16.22 -1.07 15.23
C ASP A 49 17.00 0.25 14.95
N GLY A 50 16.80 1.31 15.76
CA GLY A 50 17.47 2.61 15.62
C GLY A 50 16.83 3.58 14.64
N GLY A 51 15.67 3.23 14.06
CA GLY A 51 14.89 4.08 13.18
C GLY A 51 14.02 5.09 13.94
N ARG A 52 13.34 5.95 13.18
CA ARG A 52 12.40 6.94 13.74
C ARG A 52 11.00 6.63 13.26
N ALA A 53 10.13 6.24 14.17
CA ALA A 53 8.74 5.94 13.87
C ALA A 53 7.80 6.43 14.97
N GLU A 54 6.57 6.69 14.57
CA GLU A 54 5.47 7.10 15.44
C GLU A 54 4.20 6.41 14.96
N PHE A 55 3.42 5.83 15.89
CA PHE A 55 2.10 5.30 15.59
C PHE A 55 1.07 6.42 15.55
N MET A 56 0.18 6.39 14.54
CA MET A 56 -1.02 7.23 14.47
C MET A 56 -2.22 6.38 14.07
N PRO A 57 -3.34 6.44 14.83
CA PRO A 57 -4.55 5.68 14.50
C PRO A 57 -5.15 6.17 13.19
N LEU A 58 -5.54 5.23 12.31
CA LEU A 58 -6.14 5.55 11.02
C LEU A 58 -7.11 4.47 10.55
N ASP A 59 -8.37 4.85 10.35
CA ASP A 59 -9.30 4.17 9.47
C ASP A 59 -9.34 4.90 8.11
N VAL A 60 -8.79 4.27 7.07
CA VAL A 60 -8.75 4.86 5.72
C VAL A 60 -10.15 4.99 5.08
N ALA A 61 -11.14 4.27 5.59
CA ALA A 61 -12.53 4.35 5.12
C ALA A 61 -13.34 5.48 5.78
N ASP A 62 -12.87 6.00 6.92
CA ASP A 62 -13.54 7.08 7.65
C ASP A 62 -12.92 8.45 7.33
N PRO A 63 -13.68 9.37 6.68
CA PRO A 63 -13.20 10.72 6.41
C PRO A 63 -12.76 11.52 7.64
N ALA A 64 -13.41 11.32 8.80
CA ALA A 64 -13.06 12.02 10.03
C ALA A 64 -11.73 11.51 10.59
N SER A 65 -11.48 10.20 10.55
CA SER A 65 -10.20 9.61 10.94
C SER A 65 -9.05 10.10 10.05
N VAL A 66 -9.26 10.18 8.72
CA VAL A 66 -8.25 10.67 7.79
C VAL A 66 -7.96 12.16 8.00
N ALA A 67 -9.00 13.00 8.27
CA ALA A 67 -8.82 14.41 8.59
C ALA A 67 -8.02 14.58 9.89
N ALA A 68 -8.34 13.82 10.94
CA ALA A 68 -7.63 13.85 12.22
C ALA A 68 -6.13 13.46 12.07
N LEU A 69 -5.82 12.49 11.20
CA LEU A 69 -4.43 12.16 10.85
C LEU A 69 -3.73 13.37 10.22
N ALA A 70 -4.35 14.03 9.23
CA ALA A 70 -3.77 15.18 8.56
C ALA A 70 -3.53 16.36 9.53
N ASP A 71 -4.47 16.64 10.44
CA ASP A 71 -4.33 17.68 11.47
C ASP A 71 -3.14 17.39 12.41
N ARG A 72 -2.97 16.14 12.82
CA ARG A 72 -1.80 15.73 13.63
C ARG A 72 -0.49 15.88 12.87
N LEU A 73 -0.47 15.51 11.59
CA LEU A 73 0.72 15.65 10.75
C LEU A 73 1.09 17.09 10.48
N ALA A 74 0.12 18.00 10.39
CA ALA A 74 0.37 19.43 10.16
C ALA A 74 1.25 20.07 11.23
N VAL A 75 1.24 19.55 12.46
CA VAL A 75 2.10 20.06 13.56
C VAL A 75 3.43 19.32 13.67
N THR A 76 3.60 18.17 12.98
CA THR A 76 4.85 17.39 13.02
C THR A 76 5.80 17.70 11.87
N GLY A 77 5.34 18.40 10.85
CA GLY A 77 6.13 18.83 9.69
C GLY A 77 5.61 18.32 8.34
N PRO A 78 6.25 18.72 7.24
CA PRO A 78 5.79 18.33 5.92
C PRO A 78 5.88 16.83 5.67
N VAL A 79 4.94 16.32 4.88
CA VAL A 79 4.93 14.94 4.38
C VAL A 79 5.70 14.89 3.07
N TYR A 80 6.70 14.05 3.00
CA TYR A 80 7.46 13.77 1.78
C TYR A 80 6.88 12.61 0.99
N GLY A 81 6.51 11.52 1.70
CA GLY A 81 6.07 10.29 1.05
C GLY A 81 4.80 9.71 1.66
N LEU A 82 4.03 9.03 0.81
CA LEU A 82 2.84 8.28 1.18
C LEU A 82 2.88 6.89 0.54
N VAL A 83 2.77 5.84 1.36
CA VAL A 83 2.55 4.48 0.90
C VAL A 83 1.12 4.07 1.27
N ASN A 84 0.24 4.04 0.27
CA ASN A 84 -1.13 3.56 0.39
C ASN A 84 -1.15 2.03 0.32
N ASN A 85 -1.02 1.39 1.48
CA ASN A 85 -0.99 -0.06 1.61
C ASN A 85 -2.25 -0.64 2.30
N ALA A 86 -2.90 0.10 3.18
CA ALA A 86 -4.10 -0.38 3.88
C ALA A 86 -5.13 -0.99 2.93
N ALA A 87 -5.54 -2.22 3.20
CA ALA A 87 -6.51 -2.94 2.36
C ALA A 87 -7.19 -4.08 3.12
N LEU A 88 -8.40 -4.39 2.72
CA LEU A 88 -9.05 -5.65 3.02
C LEU A 88 -8.57 -6.68 1.99
N ALA A 89 -7.81 -7.67 2.43
CA ALA A 89 -7.25 -8.74 1.60
C ALA A 89 -7.49 -10.13 2.20
N ASN A 90 -7.58 -10.25 3.52
CA ASN A 90 -7.83 -11.52 4.19
C ASN A 90 -9.30 -11.91 4.08
N GLY A 91 -9.56 -13.16 3.67
CA GLY A 91 -10.92 -13.72 3.61
C GLY A 91 -11.83 -13.11 2.55
N VAL A 92 -11.30 -12.30 1.62
CA VAL A 92 -12.12 -11.61 0.60
C VAL A 92 -12.44 -12.47 -0.62
N GLY A 93 -11.79 -13.63 -0.77
CA GLY A 93 -12.01 -14.55 -1.90
C GLY A 93 -13.06 -15.61 -1.65
N GLY A 94 -13.36 -16.42 -2.69
CA GLY A 94 -14.14 -17.66 -2.60
C GLY A 94 -15.56 -17.57 -3.12
N LYS A 95 -16.18 -16.37 -3.24
CA LYS A 95 -17.53 -16.19 -3.79
C LYS A 95 -17.49 -16.01 -5.31
N GLU A 96 -18.43 -16.61 -6.03
CA GLU A 96 -18.69 -16.24 -7.43
C GLU A 96 -19.15 -14.79 -7.50
N PHE A 97 -18.92 -14.12 -8.64
CA PHE A 97 -19.15 -12.66 -8.73
C PHE A 97 -20.60 -12.25 -8.44
N GLN A 98 -21.57 -13.08 -8.83
CA GLN A 98 -23.01 -12.83 -8.61
C GLN A 98 -23.46 -13.07 -7.16
N ASP A 99 -22.65 -13.77 -6.35
CA ASP A 99 -22.95 -14.11 -4.96
C ASP A 99 -22.32 -13.13 -3.96
N ILE A 100 -21.61 -12.12 -4.47
CA ILE A 100 -21.05 -11.08 -3.63
C ILE A 100 -22.16 -10.11 -3.22
N ASP A 101 -22.43 -10.02 -1.93
CA ASP A 101 -23.43 -9.08 -1.41
C ASP A 101 -22.94 -7.62 -1.50
N VAL A 102 -23.91 -6.69 -1.62
CA VAL A 102 -23.62 -5.27 -1.82
C VAL A 102 -22.83 -4.67 -0.65
N GLU A 103 -23.13 -5.08 0.57
CA GLU A 103 -22.45 -4.57 1.77
C GLU A 103 -20.96 -4.97 1.77
N THR A 104 -20.65 -6.22 1.44
CA THR A 104 -19.26 -6.70 1.27
C THR A 104 -18.54 -5.92 0.16
N TRP A 105 -19.21 -5.70 -0.97
CA TRP A 105 -18.69 -4.90 -2.07
C TRP A 105 -18.37 -3.48 -1.63
N ASP A 106 -19.34 -2.78 -1.05
CA ASP A 106 -19.22 -1.37 -0.65
C ASP A 106 -18.14 -1.17 0.41
N ARG A 107 -18.07 -2.04 1.41
CA ARG A 107 -17.03 -2.00 2.44
C ARG A 107 -15.63 -2.17 1.84
N LEU A 108 -15.48 -3.11 0.93
CA LEU A 108 -14.18 -3.37 0.30
C LEU A 108 -13.77 -2.18 -0.60
N MET A 109 -14.70 -1.63 -1.38
CA MET A 109 -14.43 -0.45 -2.20
C MET A 109 -14.13 0.78 -1.35
N ALA A 110 -14.77 0.96 -0.21
CA ALA A 110 -14.50 2.06 0.71
C ALA A 110 -13.06 2.02 1.23
N VAL A 111 -12.57 0.85 1.61
CA VAL A 111 -11.20 0.69 2.12
C VAL A 111 -10.17 0.71 0.98
N ASN A 112 -10.34 -0.18 -0.02
CA ASN A 112 -9.29 -0.48 -0.99
C ASN A 112 -9.17 0.54 -2.13
N ALA A 113 -10.29 1.18 -2.52
CA ALA A 113 -10.32 2.12 -3.65
C ALA A 113 -10.46 3.56 -3.20
N ARG A 114 -11.48 3.87 -2.36
CA ARG A 114 -11.70 5.23 -1.86
C ARG A 114 -10.63 5.64 -0.84
N GLY A 115 -10.19 4.73 0.02
CA GLY A 115 -9.21 5.00 1.06
C GLY A 115 -7.91 5.64 0.53
N PRO A 116 -7.22 5.06 -0.45
CA PRO A 116 -6.02 5.64 -1.04
C PRO A 116 -6.22 7.07 -1.59
N TRP A 117 -7.34 7.32 -2.25
CA TRP A 117 -7.72 8.65 -2.72
C TRP A 117 -7.94 9.62 -1.54
N LEU A 118 -8.69 9.19 -0.53
CA LEU A 118 -9.06 10.01 0.61
C LEU A 118 -7.82 10.42 1.42
N VAL A 119 -6.93 9.47 1.70
CA VAL A 119 -5.66 9.75 2.40
C VAL A 119 -4.79 10.70 1.59
N ALA A 120 -4.60 10.44 0.30
CA ALA A 120 -3.81 11.33 -0.57
C ALA A 120 -4.40 12.74 -0.62
N LYS A 121 -5.73 12.88 -0.77
CA LYS A 121 -6.45 14.16 -0.76
C LYS A 121 -6.13 15.01 0.49
N HIS A 122 -6.17 14.38 1.67
CA HIS A 122 -5.95 15.09 2.93
C HIS A 122 -4.47 15.38 3.20
N LEU A 123 -3.55 14.52 2.76
CA LEU A 123 -2.12 14.73 2.95
C LEU A 123 -1.48 15.64 1.89
N LEU A 124 -2.11 15.81 0.74
CA LEU A 124 -1.58 16.62 -0.36
C LEU A 124 -1.25 18.08 0.03
N PRO A 125 -2.04 18.79 0.87
CA PRO A 125 -1.67 20.12 1.37
C PRO A 125 -0.38 20.14 2.20
N LEU A 126 -0.04 19.01 2.84
CA LEU A 126 1.17 18.86 3.66
C LEU A 126 2.41 18.46 2.83
N MET A 127 2.23 18.07 1.57
CA MET A 127 3.31 17.79 0.63
C MET A 127 3.73 19.09 -0.05
N THR A 128 4.59 19.89 0.61
CA THR A 128 4.92 21.27 0.21
C THR A 128 6.05 21.37 -0.81
N GLY A 129 6.67 20.26 -1.21
CA GLY A 129 7.74 20.15 -2.20
C GLY A 129 7.62 18.91 -3.05
N PRO A 130 8.69 18.53 -3.77
CA PRO A 130 8.74 17.24 -4.45
C PRO A 130 8.44 16.10 -3.49
N GLY A 131 7.57 15.18 -3.90
CA GLY A 131 7.10 14.10 -3.04
C GLY A 131 6.93 12.76 -3.77
N ARG A 132 6.58 11.73 -3.03
CA ARG A 132 6.42 10.36 -3.54
C ARG A 132 5.14 9.74 -3.03
N ILE A 133 4.31 9.20 -3.93
CA ILE A 133 3.14 8.41 -3.58
C ILE A 133 3.30 7.03 -4.20
N VAL A 134 3.25 6.00 -3.37
CA VAL A 134 3.29 4.60 -3.78
C VAL A 134 1.97 3.95 -3.39
N ASN A 135 1.21 3.51 -4.38
CA ASN A 135 -0.07 2.83 -4.18
C ASN A 135 0.12 1.31 -4.30
N ILE A 136 -0.34 0.54 -3.33
CA ILE A 136 -0.26 -0.93 -3.40
C ILE A 136 -1.51 -1.48 -4.09
N ALA A 137 -1.32 -1.87 -5.35
CA ALA A 137 -2.31 -2.57 -6.18
C ALA A 137 -2.26 -4.10 -5.94
N SER A 138 -2.41 -4.89 -6.99
CA SER A 138 -2.23 -6.36 -7.00
C SER A 138 -2.06 -6.83 -8.43
N ASP A 139 -1.25 -7.85 -8.65
CA ASP A 139 -1.15 -8.53 -9.95
C ASP A 139 -2.46 -9.21 -10.35
N ALA A 140 -3.30 -9.59 -9.37
CA ALA A 140 -4.64 -10.12 -9.63
C ALA A 140 -5.51 -9.16 -10.46
N ALA A 141 -5.30 -7.84 -10.33
CA ALA A 141 -5.99 -6.84 -11.16
C ALA A 141 -5.44 -6.76 -12.59
N LEU A 142 -4.27 -7.33 -12.86
CA LEU A 142 -3.65 -7.35 -14.18
C LEU A 142 -4.06 -8.59 -15.00
N HIS A 143 -4.20 -9.75 -14.34
CA HIS A 143 -4.49 -11.00 -15.06
C HIS A 143 -5.92 -11.52 -14.89
N GLY A 144 -6.70 -10.96 -13.96
CA GLY A 144 -8.02 -11.47 -13.61
C GLY A 144 -7.97 -12.78 -12.80
N SER A 145 -8.41 -12.75 -11.56
CA SER A 145 -8.41 -13.90 -10.66
C SER A 145 -9.85 -14.31 -10.34
N PRO A 146 -10.29 -15.55 -10.60
CA PRO A 146 -11.66 -15.96 -10.32
C PRO A 146 -11.98 -15.87 -8.83
N ARG A 147 -13.26 -15.65 -8.51
CA ARG A 147 -13.81 -15.55 -7.15
C ARG A 147 -13.22 -14.41 -6.31
N LEU A 148 -12.79 -13.31 -6.97
CA LEU A 148 -12.20 -12.11 -6.37
C LEU A 148 -12.71 -10.82 -7.02
N ALA A 149 -13.89 -10.81 -7.66
CA ALA A 149 -14.34 -9.73 -8.53
C ALA A 149 -14.29 -8.35 -7.86
N HIS A 150 -14.80 -8.19 -6.64
CA HIS A 150 -14.76 -6.92 -5.89
C HIS A 150 -13.34 -6.49 -5.52
N TYR A 151 -12.47 -7.44 -5.14
CA TYR A 151 -11.06 -7.14 -4.83
C TYR A 151 -10.31 -6.68 -6.09
N ILE A 152 -10.47 -7.39 -7.20
CA ILE A 152 -9.87 -7.04 -8.49
C ILE A 152 -10.37 -5.66 -8.95
N ALA A 153 -11.67 -5.39 -8.86
CA ALA A 153 -12.26 -4.11 -9.19
C ALA A 153 -11.63 -2.98 -8.36
N SER A 154 -11.46 -3.20 -7.04
CA SER A 154 -10.85 -2.21 -6.15
C SER A 154 -9.38 -1.95 -6.49
N LYS A 155 -8.60 -2.99 -6.78
CA LYS A 155 -7.17 -2.86 -7.14
C LYS A 155 -6.98 -2.31 -8.57
N GLY A 156 -7.92 -2.59 -9.48
CA GLY A 156 -8.01 -1.92 -10.79
C GLY A 156 -8.30 -0.43 -10.67
N ALA A 157 -9.18 -0.05 -9.73
CA ALA A 157 -9.43 1.37 -9.42
C ALA A 157 -8.16 2.07 -8.89
N VAL A 158 -7.36 1.42 -8.04
CA VAL A 158 -6.06 1.96 -7.57
C VAL A 158 -5.08 2.19 -8.73
N ILE A 159 -5.03 1.27 -9.70
CA ILE A 159 -4.19 1.42 -10.91
C ILE A 159 -4.61 2.65 -11.71
N SER A 160 -5.90 2.82 -11.94
CA SER A 160 -6.43 3.98 -12.70
C SER A 160 -6.26 5.29 -11.94
N LEU A 161 -6.50 5.28 -10.62
CA LEU A 161 -6.28 6.42 -9.73
C LEU A 161 -4.80 6.87 -9.74
N THR A 162 -3.87 5.92 -9.73
CA THR A 162 -2.42 6.20 -9.82
C THR A 162 -2.09 7.03 -11.05
N ARG A 163 -2.65 6.69 -12.22
CA ARG A 163 -2.41 7.42 -13.47
C ARG A 163 -3.02 8.82 -13.46
N ALA A 164 -4.24 8.96 -12.93
CA ALA A 164 -4.89 10.26 -12.79
C ALA A 164 -4.08 11.19 -11.88
N MET A 165 -3.74 10.71 -10.67
CA MET A 165 -2.94 11.48 -9.71
C MET A 165 -1.55 11.85 -10.26
N ALA A 166 -0.90 10.94 -11.01
CA ALA A 166 0.39 11.23 -11.63
C ALA A 166 0.33 12.41 -12.62
N ARG A 167 -0.76 12.51 -13.38
CA ARG A 167 -1.01 13.63 -14.31
C ARG A 167 -1.24 14.95 -13.58
N GLU A 168 -2.02 14.92 -12.51
CA GLU A 168 -2.39 16.12 -11.76
C GLU A 168 -1.25 16.67 -10.88
N LEU A 169 -0.39 15.77 -10.37
CA LEU A 169 0.62 16.13 -9.36
C LEU A 169 2.04 16.34 -9.94
N GLY A 170 2.23 16.02 -11.23
CA GLY A 170 3.54 16.08 -11.88
C GLY A 170 4.17 17.47 -11.86
N GLU A 171 3.40 18.55 -12.07
CA GLU A 171 3.89 19.94 -12.01
C GLU A 171 4.39 20.35 -10.62
N ARG A 172 3.93 19.67 -9.56
CA ARG A 172 4.40 19.86 -8.19
C ARG A 172 5.65 19.03 -7.86
N GLY A 173 6.19 18.27 -8.83
CA GLY A 173 7.30 17.35 -8.62
C GLY A 173 6.95 16.11 -7.79
N ILE A 174 5.65 15.80 -7.62
CA ILE A 174 5.19 14.62 -6.89
C ILE A 174 5.00 13.48 -7.89
N THR A 175 5.74 12.38 -7.68
CA THR A 175 5.53 11.16 -8.47
C THR A 175 4.51 10.24 -7.81
N VAL A 176 3.70 9.57 -8.63
CA VAL A 176 2.70 8.61 -8.16
C VAL A 176 2.83 7.33 -8.96
N ASN A 177 3.15 6.22 -8.29
CA ASN A 177 3.31 4.92 -8.93
C ASN A 177 2.55 3.83 -8.17
N ALA A 178 2.16 2.78 -8.87
CA ALA A 178 1.55 1.60 -8.28
C ALA A 178 2.52 0.42 -8.28
N LEU A 179 2.57 -0.29 -7.17
CA LEU A 179 3.22 -1.56 -7.04
C LEU A 179 2.15 -2.64 -7.03
N ALA A 180 2.27 -3.65 -7.88
CA ALA A 180 1.33 -4.76 -8.02
C ALA A 180 1.99 -6.07 -7.54
N PRO A 181 1.88 -6.39 -6.23
CA PRO A 181 2.39 -7.64 -5.67
C PRO A 181 1.67 -8.86 -6.25
N GLY A 182 2.39 -9.96 -6.36
CA GLY A 182 1.80 -11.30 -6.45
C GLY A 182 1.36 -11.82 -5.08
N LEU A 183 0.97 -13.09 -5.03
CA LEU A 183 0.64 -13.76 -3.78
C LEU A 183 1.89 -13.81 -2.88
N THR A 184 1.91 -13.00 -1.84
CA THR A 184 3.02 -12.83 -0.89
C THR A 184 2.66 -13.52 0.42
N GLU A 185 3.60 -14.20 1.05
CA GLU A 185 3.39 -14.89 2.33
C GLU A 185 3.37 -13.89 3.49
N VAL A 186 2.19 -13.55 3.92
CA VAL A 186 1.88 -12.68 5.05
C VAL A 186 0.57 -13.15 5.71
N GLU A 187 0.27 -12.68 6.91
CA GLU A 187 -0.95 -13.03 7.65
C GLU A 187 -2.23 -12.76 6.82
N ALA A 188 -2.21 -11.75 5.95
CA ALA A 188 -3.34 -11.42 5.07
C ALA A 188 -3.61 -12.49 4.00
N THR A 189 -2.68 -13.40 3.73
CA THR A 189 -2.78 -14.47 2.73
C THR A 189 -2.85 -15.87 3.32
N GLU A 190 -2.83 -16.02 4.64
CA GLU A 190 -2.94 -17.33 5.33
C GLU A 190 -4.24 -18.09 4.99
N SER A 191 -5.34 -17.35 4.74
CA SER A 191 -6.62 -17.91 4.35
C SER A 191 -6.73 -18.30 2.87
N VAL A 192 -5.71 -18.02 2.06
CA VAL A 192 -5.68 -18.39 0.64
C VAL A 192 -5.48 -19.90 0.52
N PRO A 193 -6.32 -20.60 -0.28
CA PRO A 193 -6.22 -22.05 -0.41
C PRO A 193 -4.84 -22.53 -0.89
N PRO A 194 -4.33 -23.68 -0.38
CA PRO A 194 -3.02 -24.22 -0.76
C PRO A 194 -2.83 -24.40 -2.27
N GLU A 195 -3.91 -24.73 -2.99
CA GLU A 195 -3.91 -24.91 -4.45
C GLU A 195 -3.55 -23.60 -5.17
N ARG A 196 -3.90 -22.44 -4.58
CA ARG A 196 -3.52 -21.14 -5.13
C ARG A 196 -2.04 -20.85 -4.89
N HIS A 197 -1.51 -21.18 -3.73
CA HIS A 197 -0.08 -21.07 -3.48
C HIS A 197 0.71 -21.97 -4.43
N ALA A 198 0.27 -23.22 -4.66
CA ALA A 198 0.88 -24.13 -5.62
C ALA A 198 0.82 -23.58 -7.06
N LEU A 199 -0.32 -23.04 -7.48
CA LEU A 199 -0.49 -22.42 -8.81
C LEU A 199 0.50 -21.27 -9.03
N TYR A 200 0.68 -20.39 -8.03
CA TYR A 200 1.63 -19.30 -8.11
C TYR A 200 3.07 -19.81 -8.16
N ALA A 201 3.42 -20.81 -7.34
CA ALA A 201 4.75 -21.41 -7.34
C ALA A 201 5.09 -22.07 -8.69
N GLU A 202 4.13 -22.76 -9.32
CA GLU A 202 4.31 -23.43 -10.62
C GLU A 202 4.45 -22.43 -11.78
N ARG A 203 3.65 -21.36 -11.79
CA ARG A 203 3.58 -20.42 -12.92
C ARG A 203 4.54 -19.24 -12.85
N ARG A 204 5.17 -18.99 -11.72
CA ARG A 204 6.21 -17.97 -11.59
C ARG A 204 7.49 -18.39 -12.32
N ALA A 205 8.11 -17.45 -13.01
CA ALA A 205 9.45 -17.68 -13.55
C ALA A 205 10.49 -17.83 -12.41
N ILE A 206 10.28 -17.11 -11.29
CA ILE A 206 11.03 -17.33 -10.04
C ILE A 206 10.16 -18.21 -9.15
N SER A 207 10.37 -19.54 -9.22
CA SER A 207 9.53 -20.58 -8.62
C SER A 207 9.75 -20.78 -7.12
N ARG A 208 9.57 -19.73 -6.33
CA ARG A 208 9.56 -19.78 -4.86
C ARG A 208 8.42 -18.92 -4.30
N PRO A 209 8.02 -19.13 -3.04
CA PRO A 209 7.12 -18.21 -2.36
C PRO A 209 7.68 -16.78 -2.35
N GLN A 210 6.80 -15.81 -2.56
CA GLN A 210 7.15 -14.40 -2.46
C GLN A 210 7.09 -13.95 -1.00
N GLN A 211 8.16 -13.31 -0.57
CA GLN A 211 8.29 -12.78 0.78
C GLN A 211 8.09 -11.25 0.79
N PRO A 212 7.72 -10.64 1.92
CA PRO A 212 7.60 -9.18 2.02
C PRO A 212 8.85 -8.42 1.55
N ASP A 213 10.04 -8.95 1.82
CA ASP A 213 11.31 -8.32 1.46
C ASP A 213 11.55 -8.26 -0.06
N ASP A 214 10.88 -9.10 -0.85
CA ASP A 214 10.93 -9.02 -2.32
C ASP A 214 10.32 -7.72 -2.87
N LEU A 215 9.54 -7.01 -2.06
CA LEU A 215 8.81 -5.80 -2.43
C LEU A 215 9.46 -4.53 -1.89
N THR A 216 10.09 -4.61 -0.72
CA THR A 216 10.59 -3.45 0.02
C THR A 216 11.66 -2.68 -0.73
N GLY A 217 12.51 -3.35 -1.52
CA GLY A 217 13.53 -2.71 -2.35
C GLY A 217 12.94 -1.79 -3.43
N LEU A 218 11.82 -2.19 -4.05
CA LEU A 218 11.15 -1.34 -5.02
C LEU A 218 10.45 -0.15 -4.35
N VAL A 219 9.83 -0.35 -3.18
CA VAL A 219 9.23 0.76 -2.42
C VAL A 219 10.31 1.77 -2.02
N SER A 220 11.45 1.31 -1.53
CA SER A 220 12.63 2.13 -1.23
C SER A 220 13.08 2.96 -2.45
N PHE A 221 13.22 2.33 -3.61
CA PHE A 221 13.55 3.01 -4.86
C PHE A 221 12.50 4.06 -5.25
N LEU A 222 11.20 3.72 -5.17
CA LEU A 222 10.12 4.63 -5.52
C LEU A 222 9.97 5.82 -4.55
N LEU A 223 10.35 5.66 -3.30
CA LEU A 223 10.45 6.76 -2.33
C LEU A 223 11.72 7.60 -2.53
N GLY A 224 12.75 7.04 -3.13
CA GLY A 224 14.04 7.69 -3.30
C GLY A 224 14.09 8.76 -4.38
N ALA A 225 15.16 9.54 -4.38
CA ALA A 225 15.40 10.59 -5.36
C ALA A 225 15.66 10.06 -6.77
N GLU A 226 16.15 8.84 -6.90
CA GLU A 226 16.48 8.20 -8.19
C GLU A 226 15.25 7.94 -9.05
N SER A 227 14.06 7.77 -8.44
CA SER A 227 12.78 7.56 -9.13
C SER A 227 12.08 8.87 -9.55
N ARG A 228 12.72 10.04 -9.41
CA ARG A 228 12.10 11.35 -9.61
C ARG A 228 11.49 11.61 -10.99
N TYR A 229 11.83 10.79 -11.98
CA TYR A 229 11.28 10.89 -13.34
C TYR A 229 10.38 9.69 -13.70
N LEU A 230 10.07 8.82 -12.71
CA LEU A 230 9.18 7.69 -12.86
C LEU A 230 7.84 8.02 -12.21
N THR A 231 6.79 8.19 -13.02
CA THR A 231 5.43 8.47 -12.53
C THR A 231 4.36 7.83 -13.42
N GLY A 232 3.20 7.51 -12.84
CA GLY A 232 2.06 6.89 -13.52
C GLY A 232 2.26 5.42 -13.88
N GLN A 233 3.32 4.79 -13.37
CA GLN A 233 3.65 3.41 -13.72
C GLN A 233 2.96 2.41 -12.79
N VAL A 234 2.73 1.22 -13.34
CA VAL A 234 2.27 0.05 -12.59
C VAL A 234 3.35 -1.01 -12.72
N ILE A 235 3.99 -1.35 -11.61
CA ILE A 235 5.13 -2.26 -11.61
C ILE A 235 4.73 -3.55 -10.90
N ALA A 236 4.64 -4.65 -11.67
CA ALA A 236 4.37 -5.96 -11.13
C ALA A 236 5.63 -6.52 -10.44
N VAL A 237 5.47 -6.93 -9.18
CA VAL A 237 6.49 -7.68 -8.44
C VAL A 237 5.86 -8.99 -8.02
N ASN A 238 5.92 -9.98 -8.89
CA ASN A 238 5.20 -11.24 -8.77
C ASN A 238 6.00 -12.48 -9.22
N GLY A 239 7.32 -12.33 -9.36
CA GLY A 239 8.20 -13.40 -9.79
C GLY A 239 8.00 -13.82 -11.25
N GLY A 240 7.42 -12.96 -12.09
CA GLY A 240 7.12 -13.27 -13.50
C GLY A 240 5.85 -14.12 -13.68
N PHE A 241 4.93 -14.11 -12.70
CA PHE A 241 3.62 -14.77 -12.84
C PHE A 241 2.77 -14.13 -13.94
N THR A 242 2.82 -12.80 -14.04
CA THR A 242 2.19 -12.03 -15.11
C THR A 242 3.22 -11.08 -15.70
N MET A 243 3.33 -11.09 -17.03
CA MET A 243 4.17 -10.19 -17.82
C MET A 243 3.28 -9.35 -18.75
N HIS A 244 3.56 -8.06 -18.91
CA HIS A 244 2.84 -7.10 -19.77
C HIS A 244 3.73 -5.92 -20.17
#